data_5b55aa1585c97d406e4a3909d09073a8
#
_entry.id   5b55aa1585c97d406e4a3909d09073a8
#
_cell.length_a   1.000
_cell.length_b   1.000
_cell.length_c   1.000
_cell.angle_alpha   90.00
_cell.angle_beta   90.00
_cell.angle_gamma   90.00
#
_symmetry.space_group_name_H-M   'P 1'
#
loop_
_entity.id
_entity.type
_entity.pdbx_description
1 polymer ?
#
loop_
_entity_poly.entity_id
_entity_poly.type
_entity_poly.pdbx_seq_one_letter_code
_entity_poly.pdbx_strand_id
1 'polypeptide(L)'
;MKRTLLVLVLALAAFSVTNAQSRKERKAMYDSQYNYEIQCLGVGQDGTKLVKIWGYGKKADDALYEAKRNAVAAVIFRGVPGGNGAAPTPSILPIDGYEKNMDFFDDFFKAGGMYLSFVNSTTDGMPSGADRIKMDKGYKVALSASVNYNQLRKYLEEKGIAKKMDAGF
;
A
#
# COMPACT_ATOMS: atom_id res chain seq x y z
N MET A 1 19.48 14.58 48.72
CA MET A 1 19.31 13.22 48.17
C MET A 1 17.89 12.89 47.71
N LYS A 2 16.81 13.11 48.50
CA LYS A 2 15.43 12.81 48.04
C LYS A 2 14.94 13.60 46.82
N ARG A 3 15.36 14.89 46.68
CA ARG A 3 14.98 15.75 45.56
C ARG A 3 15.69 15.37 44.25
N THR A 4 16.95 14.94 44.30
CA THR A 4 17.70 14.47 43.12
C THR A 4 17.18 13.14 42.59
N LEU A 5 16.74 12.25 43.49
CA LEU A 5 16.11 10.98 43.09
C LEU A 5 14.78 11.19 42.39
N LEU A 6 13.97 12.16 42.84
CA LEU A 6 12.68 12.50 42.22
C LEU A 6 12.81 13.03 40.79
N VAL A 7 13.82 13.88 40.55
CA VAL A 7 14.12 14.43 39.20
C VAL A 7 14.59 13.31 38.27
N LEU A 8 15.39 12.38 38.75
CA LEU A 8 15.88 11.24 37.96
C LEU A 8 14.74 10.30 37.53
N VAL A 9 13.78 10.02 38.44
CA VAL A 9 12.60 9.19 38.16
C VAL A 9 11.67 9.86 37.15
N LEU A 10 11.48 11.19 37.24
CA LEU A 10 10.69 11.97 36.24
C LEU A 10 11.33 11.98 34.86
N ALA A 11 12.67 12.10 34.78
CA ALA A 11 13.39 12.05 33.51
C ALA A 11 13.29 10.67 32.82
N LEU A 12 13.38 9.57 33.58
CA LEU A 12 13.21 8.23 33.05
C LEU A 12 11.77 7.95 32.57
N ALA A 13 10.75 8.51 33.23
CA ALA A 13 9.36 8.40 32.80
C ALA A 13 9.09 9.14 31.48
N ALA A 14 9.70 10.30 31.26
CA ALA A 14 9.57 11.07 30.03
C ALA A 14 10.17 10.33 28.81
N PHE A 15 11.30 9.64 28.97
CA PHE A 15 11.90 8.81 27.91
C PHE A 15 11.03 7.60 27.53
N SER A 16 10.29 7.05 28.45
CA SER A 16 9.41 5.90 28.19
C SER A 16 8.18 6.27 27.38
N VAL A 17 7.64 7.48 27.56
CA VAL A 17 6.45 7.96 26.84
C VAL A 17 6.75 8.25 25.37
N THR A 18 7.89 8.86 25.05
CA THR A 18 8.28 9.17 23.65
C THR A 18 8.52 7.89 22.84
N ASN A 19 9.13 6.86 23.43
CA ASN A 19 9.33 5.57 22.75
C ASN A 19 8.01 4.79 22.55
N ALA A 20 7.04 4.93 23.44
CA ALA A 20 5.73 4.28 23.33
C ALA A 20 4.87 4.92 22.23
N GLN A 21 4.87 6.26 22.12
CA GLN A 21 4.20 6.98 21.02
C GLN A 21 4.79 6.61 19.67
N SER A 22 6.09 6.63 19.51
CA SER A 22 6.77 6.28 18.26
C SER A 22 6.51 4.82 17.82
N ARG A 23 6.30 3.88 18.75
CA ARG A 23 5.90 2.50 18.44
C ARG A 23 4.44 2.39 17.99
N LYS A 24 3.55 3.18 18.59
CA LYS A 24 2.12 3.20 18.27
C LYS A 24 1.88 3.87 16.91
N GLU A 25 2.58 4.96 16.63
CA GLU A 25 2.57 5.64 15.34
C GLU A 25 3.14 4.75 14.23
N ARG A 26 4.27 4.07 14.46
CA ARG A 26 4.82 3.09 13.51
C ARG A 26 3.84 1.94 13.26
N LYS A 27 3.17 1.42 14.27
CA LYS A 27 2.18 0.35 14.10
C LYS A 27 0.98 0.84 13.28
N ALA A 28 0.46 2.03 13.58
CA ALA A 28 -0.60 2.66 12.79
C ALA A 28 -0.19 2.89 11.33
N MET A 29 1.09 3.23 11.10
CA MET A 29 1.67 3.40 9.78
C MET A 29 1.76 2.08 9.00
N TYR A 30 2.05 0.97 9.68
CA TYR A 30 2.06 -0.39 9.09
C TYR A 30 0.66 -0.96 8.86
N ASP A 31 -0.28 -0.60 9.72
CA ASP A 31 -1.68 -1.09 9.66
C ASP A 31 -2.55 -0.21 8.75
N SER A 32 -2.06 0.95 8.29
CA SER A 32 -2.78 1.84 7.38
C SER A 32 -2.79 1.26 5.97
N GLN A 33 -3.96 0.83 5.53
CA GLN A 33 -4.19 0.33 4.17
C GLN A 33 -3.91 1.36 3.07
N TYR A 34 -3.71 2.63 3.44
CA TYR A 34 -3.50 3.76 2.54
C TYR A 34 -2.09 4.35 2.56
N ASN A 35 -1.20 3.82 3.41
CA ASN A 35 0.13 4.39 3.61
C ASN A 35 1.21 3.56 2.91
N TYR A 36 1.19 3.59 1.59
CA TYR A 36 2.21 2.98 0.75
C TYR A 36 2.91 4.02 -0.12
N GLU A 37 4.20 3.84 -0.30
CA GLU A 37 4.99 4.62 -1.27
C GLU A 37 4.73 4.05 -2.67
N ILE A 38 4.38 4.93 -3.64
CA ILE A 38 4.14 4.55 -5.03
C ILE A 38 4.82 5.53 -5.97
N GLN A 39 5.46 5.00 -7.00
CA GLN A 39 6.04 5.76 -8.12
C GLN A 39 5.46 5.25 -9.43
N CYS A 40 5.12 6.16 -10.34
CA CYS A 40 4.75 5.80 -11.69
C CYS A 40 6.00 5.44 -12.48
N LEU A 41 6.02 4.28 -13.12
CA LEU A 41 7.05 3.85 -14.06
C LEU A 41 6.62 4.05 -15.51
N GLY A 42 5.32 4.29 -15.78
CA GLY A 42 4.77 4.50 -17.08
C GLY A 42 3.38 3.88 -17.26
N VAL A 43 2.95 3.83 -18.52
CA VAL A 43 1.69 3.19 -18.95
C VAL A 43 2.02 2.20 -20.04
N GLY A 44 1.54 0.97 -19.92
CA GLY A 44 1.66 -0.05 -20.96
C GLY A 44 0.73 0.21 -22.14
N GLN A 45 0.97 -0.48 -23.27
CA GLN A 45 0.21 -0.29 -24.52
C GLN A 45 -1.28 -0.59 -24.38
N ASP A 46 -1.64 -1.49 -23.48
CA ASP A 46 -3.01 -1.91 -23.17
C ASP A 46 -3.67 -1.06 -22.05
N GLY A 47 -3.03 0.05 -21.65
CA GLY A 47 -3.51 0.91 -20.56
C GLY A 47 -3.17 0.41 -19.17
N THR A 48 -2.37 -0.65 -19.02
CA THR A 48 -1.85 -1.09 -17.73
C THR A 48 -1.01 0.01 -17.08
N LYS A 49 -1.08 0.10 -15.75
CA LYS A 49 -0.28 1.05 -14.97
C LYS A 49 0.98 0.36 -14.47
N LEU A 50 2.13 0.87 -14.92
CA LEU A 50 3.43 0.40 -14.46
C LEU A 50 3.84 1.22 -13.24
N VAL A 51 4.05 0.56 -12.11
CA VAL A 51 4.33 1.23 -10.85
C VAL A 51 5.48 0.55 -10.11
N LYS A 52 6.26 1.33 -9.36
CA LYS A 52 7.12 0.85 -8.30
C LYS A 52 6.44 1.14 -6.98
N ILE A 53 6.27 0.11 -6.17
CA ILE A 53 5.50 0.19 -4.93
C ILE A 53 6.18 -0.60 -3.83
N TRP A 54 6.04 -0.14 -2.59
CA TRP A 54 6.66 -0.78 -1.43
C TRP A 54 5.63 -1.49 -0.57
N GLY A 55 6.06 -2.66 -0.08
CA GLY A 55 5.35 -3.43 0.93
C GLY A 55 6.25 -3.69 2.13
N TYR A 56 5.61 -3.99 3.26
CA TYR A 56 6.28 -4.29 4.52
C TYR A 56 5.80 -5.64 5.03
N GLY A 57 6.72 -6.44 5.58
CA GLY A 57 6.37 -7.76 6.11
C GLY A 57 7.42 -8.30 7.06
N LYS A 58 7.05 -9.30 7.85
CA LYS A 58 7.99 -9.99 8.75
C LYS A 58 9.07 -10.73 7.97
N LYS A 59 8.70 -11.31 6.83
CA LYS A 59 9.59 -11.95 5.85
C LYS A 59 9.59 -11.15 4.56
N ALA A 60 10.60 -11.33 3.72
CA ALA A 60 10.68 -10.66 2.44
C ALA A 60 9.51 -11.06 1.50
N ASP A 61 9.10 -12.33 1.55
CA ASP A 61 7.94 -12.82 0.79
C ASP A 61 6.64 -12.14 1.24
N ASP A 62 6.42 -12.00 2.56
CA ASP A 62 5.26 -11.29 3.09
C ASP A 62 5.22 -9.83 2.60
N ALA A 63 6.39 -9.17 2.59
CA ALA A 63 6.53 -7.80 2.10
C ALA A 63 6.26 -7.71 0.59
N LEU A 64 6.63 -8.73 -0.18
CA LEU A 64 6.35 -8.80 -1.62
C LEU A 64 4.85 -8.96 -1.91
N TYR A 65 4.17 -9.84 -1.17
CA TYR A 65 2.71 -9.98 -1.26
C TYR A 65 1.99 -8.69 -0.86
N GLU A 66 2.46 -8.04 0.18
CA GLU A 66 1.92 -6.76 0.61
C GLU A 66 2.14 -5.66 -0.46
N ALA A 67 3.31 -5.65 -1.14
CA ALA A 67 3.55 -4.73 -2.25
C ALA A 67 2.57 -4.97 -3.41
N LYS A 68 2.24 -6.22 -3.76
CA LYS A 68 1.21 -6.53 -4.77
C LYS A 68 -0.17 -6.03 -4.35
N ARG A 69 -0.55 -6.24 -3.09
CA ARG A 69 -1.81 -5.74 -2.55
C ARG A 69 -1.87 -4.21 -2.62
N ASN A 70 -0.79 -3.55 -2.20
CA ASN A 70 -0.68 -2.10 -2.22
C ASN A 70 -0.75 -1.51 -3.64
N ALA A 71 -0.20 -2.21 -4.65
CA ALA A 71 -0.30 -1.77 -6.04
C ALA A 71 -1.75 -1.68 -6.53
N VAL A 72 -2.55 -2.70 -6.23
CA VAL A 72 -3.98 -2.73 -6.58
C VAL A 72 -4.77 -1.73 -5.74
N ALA A 73 -4.50 -1.68 -4.42
CA ALA A 73 -5.15 -0.74 -3.51
C ALA A 73 -4.88 0.72 -3.90
N ALA A 74 -3.64 1.04 -4.33
CA ALA A 74 -3.30 2.37 -4.82
C ALA A 74 -4.19 2.78 -5.99
N VAL A 75 -4.31 1.91 -6.99
CA VAL A 75 -5.12 2.16 -8.18
C VAL A 75 -6.60 2.35 -7.81
N ILE A 76 -7.11 1.58 -6.87
CA ILE A 76 -8.52 1.65 -6.45
C ILE A 76 -8.80 2.94 -5.66
N PHE A 77 -8.01 3.25 -4.63
CA PHE A 77 -8.38 4.23 -3.60
C PHE A 77 -7.59 5.54 -3.66
N ARG A 78 -6.41 5.55 -4.25
CA ARG A 78 -5.52 6.71 -4.24
C ARG A 78 -5.22 7.28 -5.63
N GLY A 79 -5.25 6.42 -6.64
CA GLY A 79 -4.75 6.72 -7.97
C GLY A 79 -3.23 6.53 -8.07
N VAL A 80 -2.70 6.75 -9.25
CA VAL A 80 -1.27 6.66 -9.55
C VAL A 80 -0.75 8.06 -9.88
N PRO A 81 0.31 8.54 -9.22
CA PRO A 81 0.91 9.84 -9.53
C PRO A 81 1.41 9.87 -10.98
N GLY A 82 1.51 11.05 -11.56
CA GLY A 82 2.18 11.23 -12.84
C GLY A 82 3.68 10.99 -12.72
N GLY A 83 4.30 10.57 -13.82
CA GLY A 83 5.75 10.36 -13.89
C GLY A 83 6.16 9.60 -15.15
N ASN A 84 7.44 9.72 -15.53
CA ASN A 84 8.00 9.05 -16.70
C ASN A 84 7.16 9.25 -18.01
N GLY A 85 6.71 10.49 -18.23
CA GLY A 85 5.90 10.84 -19.39
C GLY A 85 4.42 10.44 -19.29
N ALA A 86 3.99 9.79 -18.20
CA ALA A 86 2.60 9.43 -17.97
C ALA A 86 1.87 10.50 -17.15
N ALA A 87 0.65 10.84 -17.55
CA ALA A 87 -0.24 11.67 -16.76
C ALA A 87 -0.71 10.94 -15.48
N PRO A 88 -1.07 11.69 -14.41
CA PRO A 88 -1.67 11.08 -13.23
C PRO A 88 -2.93 10.30 -13.59
N THR A 89 -3.13 9.17 -12.92
CA THR A 89 -4.35 8.37 -13.07
C THR A 89 -5.19 8.52 -11.80
N PRO A 90 -6.44 9.00 -11.91
CA PRO A 90 -7.31 9.12 -10.74
C PRO A 90 -7.65 7.77 -10.15
N SER A 91 -8.01 7.75 -8.87
CA SER A 91 -8.52 6.55 -8.21
C SER A 91 -9.82 6.07 -8.85
N ILE A 92 -10.06 4.76 -8.82
CA ILE A 92 -11.32 4.19 -9.31
C ILE A 92 -12.48 4.55 -8.36
N LEU A 93 -12.20 4.55 -7.05
CA LEU A 93 -13.17 4.87 -6.01
C LEU A 93 -12.79 6.15 -5.25
N PRO A 94 -13.76 6.84 -4.64
CA PRO A 94 -13.48 7.92 -3.71
C PRO A 94 -12.77 7.39 -2.45
N ILE A 95 -12.24 8.30 -1.63
CA ILE A 95 -11.41 7.99 -0.45
C ILE A 95 -12.16 7.13 0.59
N ASP A 96 -13.48 7.26 0.68
CA ASP A 96 -14.37 6.49 1.56
C ASP A 96 -14.88 5.18 0.92
N GLY A 97 -14.36 4.84 -0.24
CA GLY A 97 -14.80 3.67 -1.01
C GLY A 97 -14.55 2.34 -0.32
N TYR A 98 -13.50 2.25 0.51
CA TYR A 98 -13.23 1.06 1.29
C TYR A 98 -14.27 0.86 2.40
N GLU A 99 -14.50 1.89 3.22
CA GLU A 99 -15.44 1.82 4.35
C GLU A 99 -16.87 1.48 3.90
N LYS A 100 -17.26 1.98 2.72
CA LYS A 100 -18.58 1.70 2.14
C LYS A 100 -18.74 0.28 1.62
N ASN A 101 -17.63 -0.42 1.35
CA ASN A 101 -17.61 -1.75 0.74
C ASN A 101 -16.67 -2.71 1.48
N MET A 102 -16.58 -2.59 2.80
CA MET A 102 -15.59 -3.26 3.64
C MET A 102 -15.61 -4.78 3.43
N ASP A 103 -16.77 -5.43 3.53
CA ASP A 103 -16.91 -6.88 3.39
C ASP A 103 -16.40 -7.39 2.02
N PHE A 104 -16.68 -6.62 0.96
CA PHE A 104 -16.17 -6.93 -0.37
C PHE A 104 -14.64 -6.84 -0.43
N PHE A 105 -14.05 -5.77 0.12
CA PHE A 105 -12.62 -5.57 0.03
C PHE A 105 -11.83 -6.46 0.98
N ASP A 106 -12.39 -6.85 2.11
CA ASP A 106 -11.79 -7.84 3.00
C ASP A 106 -11.66 -9.20 2.28
N ASP A 107 -12.68 -9.62 1.55
CA ASP A 107 -12.61 -10.83 0.72
C ASP A 107 -11.70 -10.66 -0.51
N PHE A 108 -11.78 -9.53 -1.18
CA PHE A 108 -10.99 -9.20 -2.37
C PHE A 108 -9.49 -9.20 -2.09
N PHE A 109 -9.06 -8.61 -0.94
CA PHE A 109 -7.66 -8.47 -0.53
C PHE A 109 -7.13 -9.56 0.41
N LYS A 110 -7.92 -10.57 0.72
CA LYS A 110 -7.43 -11.69 1.54
C LYS A 110 -6.25 -12.41 0.87
N ALA A 111 -5.50 -13.20 1.64
CA ALA A 111 -4.41 -14.01 1.11
C ALA A 111 -4.93 -14.92 -0.04
N GLY A 112 -4.29 -14.84 -1.22
CA GLY A 112 -4.75 -15.54 -2.42
C GLY A 112 -6.01 -14.96 -3.06
N GLY A 113 -6.46 -13.77 -2.64
CA GLY A 113 -7.69 -13.15 -3.13
C GLY A 113 -7.63 -12.65 -4.57
N MET A 114 -8.79 -12.20 -5.06
CA MET A 114 -9.01 -11.82 -6.45
C MET A 114 -8.10 -10.67 -6.93
N TYR A 115 -7.60 -9.82 -6.04
CA TYR A 115 -6.68 -8.73 -6.41
C TYR A 115 -5.44 -9.21 -7.18
N LEU A 116 -4.99 -10.44 -6.93
CA LEU A 116 -3.83 -11.02 -7.61
C LEU A 116 -4.04 -11.20 -9.12
N SER A 117 -5.28 -11.29 -9.59
CA SER A 117 -5.61 -11.38 -11.01
C SER A 117 -5.38 -10.07 -11.78
N PHE A 118 -5.18 -8.96 -11.07
CA PHE A 118 -5.03 -7.64 -11.67
C PHE A 118 -3.62 -7.06 -11.54
N VAL A 119 -2.67 -7.80 -10.95
CA VAL A 119 -1.30 -7.34 -10.73
C VAL A 119 -0.28 -8.41 -11.09
N ASN A 120 0.69 -8.04 -11.94
CA ASN A 120 1.83 -8.88 -12.28
C ASN A 120 3.13 -8.19 -11.88
N SER A 121 4.10 -8.97 -11.39
CA SER A 121 5.48 -8.50 -11.25
C SER A 121 6.08 -8.29 -12.64
N THR A 122 6.77 -7.17 -12.85
CA THR A 122 7.49 -6.91 -14.11
C THR A 122 8.93 -7.41 -14.07
N THR A 123 9.39 -7.89 -12.92
CA THR A 123 10.70 -8.49 -12.70
C THR A 123 10.53 -9.88 -12.11
N ASP A 124 11.38 -10.80 -12.54
CA ASP A 124 11.40 -12.16 -11.99
C ASP A 124 12.12 -12.22 -10.63
N GLY A 125 11.60 -13.09 -9.76
CA GLY A 125 12.20 -13.41 -8.48
C GLY A 125 12.03 -12.33 -7.40
N MET A 126 12.80 -12.51 -6.32
CA MET A 126 12.78 -11.60 -5.18
C MET A 126 13.65 -10.37 -5.47
N PRO A 127 13.11 -9.15 -5.30
CA PRO A 127 13.92 -7.93 -5.40
C PRO A 127 15.16 -7.96 -4.50
N SER A 128 16.24 -7.30 -4.93
CA SER A 128 17.52 -7.29 -4.24
C SER A 128 18.09 -5.87 -4.15
N GLY A 129 19.21 -5.71 -3.46
CA GLY A 129 19.88 -4.42 -3.30
C GLY A 129 19.00 -3.39 -2.63
N ALA A 130 18.88 -2.20 -3.21
CA ALA A 130 18.10 -1.10 -2.69
C ALA A 130 16.58 -1.37 -2.63
N ASP A 131 16.11 -2.37 -3.36
CA ASP A 131 14.71 -2.75 -3.42
C ASP A 131 14.31 -3.80 -2.37
N ARG A 132 15.26 -4.26 -1.55
CA ARG A 132 15.01 -5.14 -0.41
C ARG A 132 15.81 -4.69 0.80
N ILE A 133 15.17 -3.98 1.69
CA ILE A 133 15.79 -3.40 2.88
C ILE A 133 15.38 -4.24 4.09
N LYS A 134 16.36 -4.75 4.84
CA LYS A 134 16.13 -5.35 6.15
C LYS A 134 15.91 -4.24 7.17
N MET A 135 14.86 -4.36 7.94
CA MET A 135 14.50 -3.44 9.02
C MET A 135 14.67 -4.12 10.37
N ASP A 136 14.59 -3.38 11.47
CA ASP A 136 14.68 -3.94 12.84
C ASP A 136 13.67 -5.08 13.07
N LYS A 137 12.49 -5.00 12.46
CA LYS A 137 11.42 -5.99 12.61
C LYS A 137 10.80 -6.35 11.26
N GLY A 138 11.59 -6.98 10.38
CA GLY A 138 11.10 -7.44 9.09
C GLY A 138 11.81 -6.83 7.89
N TYR A 139 11.08 -6.70 6.80
CA TYR A 139 11.58 -6.25 5.50
C TYR A 139 10.68 -5.19 4.89
N LYS A 140 11.29 -4.23 4.21
CA LYS A 140 10.67 -3.34 3.23
C LYS A 140 11.11 -3.81 1.85
N VAL A 141 10.16 -4.12 0.97
CA VAL A 141 10.44 -4.60 -0.38
C VAL A 141 9.75 -3.69 -1.40
N ALA A 142 10.52 -3.23 -2.38
CA ALA A 142 9.98 -2.52 -3.54
C ALA A 142 9.70 -3.52 -4.67
N LEU A 143 8.52 -3.43 -5.26
CA LEU A 143 8.10 -4.23 -6.39
C LEU A 143 7.82 -3.33 -7.59
N SER A 144 8.43 -3.64 -8.73
CA SER A 144 7.97 -3.13 -10.01
C SER A 144 6.84 -4.02 -10.52
N ALA A 145 5.66 -3.45 -10.71
CA ALA A 145 4.45 -4.18 -11.05
C ALA A 145 3.68 -3.50 -12.17
N SER A 146 2.97 -4.29 -12.96
CA SER A 146 1.92 -3.84 -13.87
C SER A 146 0.56 -4.11 -13.26
N VAL A 147 -0.30 -3.10 -13.21
CA VAL A 147 -1.69 -3.24 -12.75
C VAL A 147 -2.62 -3.04 -13.95
N ASN A 148 -3.48 -4.03 -14.19
CA ASN A 148 -4.46 -3.98 -15.26
C ASN A 148 -5.65 -3.10 -14.87
N TYR A 149 -5.48 -1.78 -15.06
CA TYR A 149 -6.45 -0.77 -14.66
C TYR A 149 -7.83 -0.99 -15.29
N ASN A 150 -7.87 -1.25 -16.59
CA ASN A 150 -9.13 -1.36 -17.33
C ASN A 150 -9.94 -2.58 -16.88
N GLN A 151 -9.30 -3.74 -16.72
CA GLN A 151 -9.97 -4.96 -16.23
C GLN A 151 -10.39 -4.82 -14.78
N LEU A 152 -9.55 -4.25 -13.93
CA LEU A 152 -9.86 -3.98 -12.52
C LEU A 152 -11.08 -3.07 -12.41
N ARG A 153 -11.12 -1.97 -13.17
CA ARG A 153 -12.24 -1.05 -13.18
C ARG A 153 -13.52 -1.74 -13.62
N LYS A 154 -13.47 -2.44 -14.75
CA LYS A 154 -14.62 -3.20 -15.29
C LYS A 154 -15.15 -4.22 -14.27
N TYR A 155 -14.25 -4.96 -13.62
CA TYR A 155 -14.62 -5.90 -12.57
C TYR A 155 -15.35 -5.22 -11.40
N LEU A 156 -14.85 -4.08 -10.92
CA LEU A 156 -15.50 -3.33 -9.84
C LEU A 156 -16.85 -2.73 -10.27
N GLU A 157 -17.00 -2.33 -11.52
CA GLU A 157 -18.28 -1.87 -12.09
C GLU A 157 -19.30 -3.02 -12.20
N GLU A 158 -18.87 -4.21 -12.63
CA GLU A 158 -19.71 -5.42 -12.69
C GLU A 158 -20.18 -5.89 -11.31
N LYS A 159 -19.35 -5.66 -10.27
CA LYS A 159 -19.71 -5.94 -8.88
C LYS A 159 -20.57 -4.85 -8.23
N GLY A 160 -20.85 -3.76 -8.93
CA GLY A 160 -21.60 -2.62 -8.39
C GLY A 160 -20.83 -1.78 -7.37
N ILE A 161 -19.50 -1.98 -7.28
CA ILE A 161 -18.61 -1.26 -6.36
C ILE A 161 -18.20 0.09 -6.95
N ALA A 162 -17.87 0.12 -8.24
CA ALA A 162 -17.57 1.35 -8.97
C ALA A 162 -18.76 1.78 -9.84
N LYS A 163 -18.92 3.10 -10.04
CA LYS A 163 -19.90 3.64 -10.99
C LYS A 163 -19.43 3.35 -12.42
N LYS A 164 -20.36 2.93 -13.29
CA LYS A 164 -20.08 2.79 -14.73
C LYS A 164 -19.70 4.14 -15.32
N MET A 165 -18.72 4.13 -16.23
CA MET A 165 -18.28 5.37 -16.91
C MET A 165 -19.34 5.96 -17.83
N ASP A 166 -20.25 5.13 -18.34
CA ASP A 166 -21.31 5.54 -19.29
C ASP A 166 -22.55 6.13 -18.58
N ALA A 167 -22.57 6.18 -17.24
CA ALA A 167 -23.72 6.66 -16.47
C ALA A 167 -23.77 8.19 -16.31
N GLY A 168 -23.07 8.95 -17.14
CA GLY A 168 -22.85 10.38 -16.96
C GLY A 168 -22.83 11.25 -18.20
N PHE A 169 -23.66 10.95 -19.22
CA PHE A 169 -24.00 11.90 -20.30
C PHE A 169 -25.49 11.90 -20.54
#